data_afbea077a27407970a2c1df8e960c451
#
_entry.id   afbea077a27407970a2c1df8e960c451
#
_cell.length_a   1.000
_cell.length_b   1.000
_cell.length_c   1.000
_cell.angle_alpha   90.00
_cell.angle_beta   90.00
_cell.angle_gamma   90.00
#
_symmetry.space_group_name_H-M   'P 1'
#
loop_
_entity.id
_entity.type
_entity.pdbx_description
1 polymer ?
#
loop_
_entity_poly.entity_id
_entity_poly.type
_entity_poly.pdbx_seq_one_letter_code
_entity_poly.pdbx_strand_id
1 'polypeptide(L)'
;MSKEFLYVEKYRPQTIEDTILPASIKKSFFEFVKNGEIPNLLLSGSAGVGKTTVAKALCNELGADYIVINGSDEGRLIDTLRTKIKNFASTVSLAGGPKVVILDEADYISADSVQPALRNFIEEFSSNCRFIFTCNYKNRIIPALHSRCTVIDFSITPEEKQRLASVFLSRLMEICDSEGIKYDTQVLVELILKFFPDFRRCLNEVQRYGASGEIDSGLLATLSEEKLTPLLDMLKDKDWAGMRKWVGQNSDQDFNTLYRKLFNALEKKLQPSSIPASVLLIADYQHKSAFAMDSEINFVACLTEIMSECKFK
;
A
#
# COMPACT_ATOMS: atom_id res chain seq x y z
N MET A 1 12.62 -25.35 -10.16
CA MET A 1 11.87 -24.30 -9.43
C MET A 1 12.81 -23.13 -9.23
N SER A 2 12.59 -22.00 -9.87
CA SER A 2 13.34 -20.77 -9.59
C SER A 2 13.05 -20.38 -8.14
N LYS A 3 14.07 -20.28 -7.29
CA LYS A 3 13.90 -19.75 -5.94
C LYS A 3 13.41 -18.31 -6.09
N GLU A 4 12.18 -18.03 -5.66
CA GLU A 4 11.69 -16.67 -5.62
C GLU A 4 12.62 -15.85 -4.74
N PHE A 5 13.22 -14.83 -5.33
CA PHE A 5 14.23 -14.00 -4.67
C PHE A 5 13.57 -12.96 -3.74
N LEU A 6 12.40 -12.46 -4.14
CA LEU A 6 11.73 -11.40 -3.40
C LEU A 6 11.00 -11.95 -2.16
N TYR A 7 11.29 -11.43 -0.98
CA TYR A 7 10.65 -11.85 0.28
C TYR A 7 9.13 -11.66 0.27
N VAL A 8 8.64 -10.64 -0.40
CA VAL A 8 7.21 -10.39 -0.57
C VAL A 8 6.49 -11.56 -1.26
N GLU A 9 7.16 -12.25 -2.18
CA GLU A 9 6.62 -13.42 -2.89
C GLU A 9 6.96 -14.72 -2.15
N LYS A 10 8.22 -14.89 -1.72
CA LYS A 10 8.71 -16.09 -1.03
C LYS A 10 7.94 -16.39 0.26
N TYR A 11 7.61 -15.35 1.04
CA TYR A 11 6.93 -15.47 2.33
C TYR A 11 5.45 -15.07 2.26
N ARG A 12 4.88 -15.02 1.05
CA ARG A 12 3.46 -14.72 0.87
C ARG A 12 2.61 -15.81 1.51
N PRO A 13 1.69 -15.47 2.43
CA PRO A 13 0.73 -16.41 3.00
C PRO A 13 -0.02 -17.21 1.93
N GLN A 14 -0.11 -18.51 2.10
CA GLN A 14 -0.80 -19.42 1.18
C GLN A 14 -2.17 -19.84 1.70
N THR A 15 -2.40 -19.75 3.01
CA THR A 15 -3.67 -20.05 3.69
C THR A 15 -4.20 -18.83 4.41
N ILE A 16 -5.48 -18.82 4.77
CA ILE A 16 -6.10 -17.75 5.56
C ILE A 16 -5.51 -17.73 6.98
N GLU A 17 -5.13 -18.91 7.52
CA GLU A 17 -4.48 -19.00 8.83
C GLU A 17 -3.18 -18.21 8.89
N ASP A 18 -2.35 -18.29 7.87
CA ASP A 18 -1.06 -17.61 7.80
C ASP A 18 -1.18 -16.09 7.62
N THR A 19 -2.39 -15.59 7.28
CA THR A 19 -2.60 -14.16 7.07
C THR A 19 -2.70 -13.38 8.38
N ILE A 20 -2.12 -12.19 8.39
CA ILE A 20 -2.19 -11.28 9.54
C ILE A 20 -3.30 -10.25 9.27
N LEU A 21 -4.46 -10.48 9.87
CA LEU A 21 -5.69 -9.73 9.65
C LEU A 21 -6.37 -9.35 10.96
N PRO A 22 -7.19 -8.29 10.97
CA PRO A 22 -8.18 -8.04 12.01
C PRO A 22 -9.05 -9.27 12.27
N ALA A 23 -9.37 -9.53 13.54
CA ALA A 23 -10.07 -10.75 13.93
C ALA A 23 -11.43 -10.92 13.22
N SER A 24 -12.17 -9.83 13.05
CA SER A 24 -13.46 -9.83 12.35
C SER A 24 -13.33 -10.24 10.88
N ILE A 25 -12.32 -9.70 10.20
CA ILE A 25 -12.03 -10.00 8.79
C ILE A 25 -11.60 -11.46 8.67
N LYS A 26 -10.63 -11.90 9.50
CA LYS A 26 -10.12 -13.27 9.49
C LYS A 26 -11.25 -14.28 9.69
N LYS A 27 -12.18 -14.01 10.63
CA LYS A 27 -13.37 -14.82 10.86
C LYS A 27 -14.25 -14.95 9.61
N SER A 28 -14.53 -13.85 8.92
CA SER A 28 -15.33 -13.88 7.70
C SER A 28 -14.70 -14.76 6.62
N PHE A 29 -13.38 -14.69 6.43
CA PHE A 29 -12.69 -15.54 5.47
C PHE A 29 -12.69 -17.02 5.88
N PHE A 30 -12.56 -17.33 7.17
CA PHE A 30 -12.73 -18.70 7.66
C PHE A 30 -14.13 -19.27 7.42
N GLU A 31 -15.17 -18.45 7.52
CA GLU A 31 -16.52 -18.86 7.20
C GLU A 31 -16.67 -19.19 5.71
N PHE A 32 -16.04 -18.43 4.80
CA PHE A 32 -16.02 -18.77 3.37
C PHE A 32 -15.31 -20.10 3.12
N VAL A 33 -14.14 -20.30 3.74
CA VAL A 33 -13.41 -21.58 3.63
C VAL A 33 -14.24 -22.74 4.16
N LYS A 34 -14.85 -22.59 5.33
CA LYS A 34 -15.67 -23.62 5.98
C LYS A 34 -16.89 -24.01 5.13
N ASN A 35 -17.51 -23.05 4.47
CA ASN A 35 -18.66 -23.27 3.64
C ASN A 35 -18.30 -23.79 2.23
N GLY A 36 -17.03 -23.72 1.85
CA GLY A 36 -16.57 -24.12 0.51
C GLY A 36 -17.02 -23.17 -0.60
N GLU A 37 -17.43 -21.96 -0.25
CA GLU A 37 -17.99 -20.98 -1.20
C GLU A 37 -17.24 -19.64 -1.16
N ILE A 38 -17.01 -19.09 -2.35
CA ILE A 38 -16.44 -17.76 -2.51
C ILE A 38 -17.54 -16.84 -3.04
N PRO A 39 -18.00 -15.84 -2.28
CA PRO A 39 -18.89 -14.81 -2.81
C PRO A 39 -18.12 -13.84 -3.72
N ASN A 40 -18.83 -12.99 -4.46
CA ASN A 40 -18.19 -11.84 -5.08
C ASN A 40 -17.73 -10.88 -3.98
N LEU A 41 -16.46 -10.48 -4.01
CA LEU A 41 -15.82 -9.69 -2.96
C LEU A 41 -15.29 -8.37 -3.51
N LEU A 42 -15.39 -7.32 -2.70
CA LEU A 42 -14.69 -6.06 -2.90
C LEU A 42 -13.82 -5.78 -1.67
N LEU A 43 -12.51 -5.98 -1.82
CA LEU A 43 -11.52 -5.81 -0.76
C LEU A 43 -10.93 -4.40 -0.85
N SER A 44 -11.24 -3.54 0.10
CA SER A 44 -10.76 -2.15 0.14
C SER A 44 -9.78 -1.92 1.29
N GLY A 45 -8.85 -0.98 1.11
CA GLY A 45 -7.89 -0.60 2.15
C GLY A 45 -6.60 -0.04 1.57
N SER A 46 -5.71 0.47 2.42
CA SER A 46 -4.43 1.07 2.01
C SER A 46 -3.52 0.07 1.28
N ALA A 47 -2.48 0.57 0.61
CA ALA A 47 -1.49 -0.27 -0.04
C ALA A 47 -0.75 -1.16 0.98
N GLY A 48 -0.34 -2.36 0.56
CA GLY A 48 0.50 -3.25 1.35
C GLY A 48 -0.18 -4.00 2.50
N VAL A 49 -1.50 -3.81 2.75
CA VAL A 49 -2.25 -4.47 3.85
C VAL A 49 -2.66 -5.92 3.58
N GLY A 50 -2.27 -6.49 2.45
CA GLY A 50 -2.49 -7.91 2.14
C GLY A 50 -3.77 -8.26 1.37
N LYS A 51 -4.52 -7.32 0.79
CA LYS A 51 -5.76 -7.58 0.02
C LYS A 51 -5.60 -8.68 -1.03
N THR A 52 -4.67 -8.50 -1.96
CA THR A 52 -4.39 -9.48 -3.04
C THR A 52 -3.86 -10.80 -2.48
N THR A 53 -3.09 -10.75 -1.40
CA THR A 53 -2.57 -11.94 -0.71
C THR A 53 -3.71 -12.78 -0.14
N VAL A 54 -4.66 -12.16 0.54
CA VAL A 54 -5.82 -12.85 1.11
C VAL A 54 -6.73 -13.41 0.01
N ALA A 55 -6.94 -12.67 -1.08
CA ALA A 55 -7.69 -13.17 -2.24
C ALA A 55 -7.07 -14.45 -2.81
N LYS A 56 -5.73 -14.46 -2.99
CA LYS A 56 -5.02 -15.66 -3.47
C LYS A 56 -5.03 -16.79 -2.46
N ALA A 57 -4.81 -16.49 -1.16
CA ALA A 57 -4.85 -17.49 -0.10
C ALA A 57 -6.22 -18.20 -0.02
N LEU A 58 -7.32 -17.43 -0.12
CA LEU A 58 -8.67 -17.98 -0.17
C LEU A 58 -8.87 -18.93 -1.38
N CYS A 59 -8.40 -18.52 -2.56
CA CYS A 59 -8.48 -19.36 -3.76
C CYS A 59 -7.65 -20.65 -3.61
N ASN A 60 -6.43 -20.54 -3.08
CA ASN A 60 -5.54 -21.69 -2.88
C ASN A 60 -6.15 -22.70 -1.89
N GLU A 61 -6.69 -22.22 -0.77
CA GLU A 61 -7.24 -23.05 0.30
C GLU A 61 -8.51 -23.80 -0.15
N LEU A 62 -9.29 -23.19 -1.05
CA LEU A 62 -10.48 -23.81 -1.63
C LEU A 62 -10.21 -24.57 -2.93
N GLY A 63 -8.96 -24.68 -3.37
CA GLY A 63 -8.61 -25.34 -4.64
C GLY A 63 -9.27 -24.68 -5.86
N ALA A 64 -9.51 -23.37 -5.78
CA ALA A 64 -10.14 -22.62 -6.86
C ALA A 64 -9.15 -22.37 -8.01
N ASP A 65 -9.63 -22.57 -9.25
CA ASP A 65 -8.92 -22.05 -10.42
C ASP A 65 -9.09 -20.54 -10.47
N TYR A 66 -8.01 -19.80 -10.56
CA TYR A 66 -8.12 -18.34 -10.63
C TYR A 66 -7.16 -17.69 -11.62
N ILE A 67 -7.59 -16.55 -12.16
CA ILE A 67 -6.75 -15.64 -12.93
C ILE A 67 -6.67 -14.30 -12.19
N VAL A 68 -5.50 -13.63 -12.31
CA VAL A 68 -5.31 -12.28 -11.79
C VAL A 68 -5.17 -11.33 -12.97
N ILE A 69 -5.98 -10.28 -12.97
CA ILE A 69 -5.95 -9.21 -13.97
C ILE A 69 -5.65 -7.91 -13.23
N ASN A 70 -4.57 -7.22 -13.62
CA ASN A 70 -4.21 -5.95 -13.01
C ASN A 70 -4.98 -4.80 -13.69
N GLY A 71 -5.74 -4.04 -12.91
CA GLY A 71 -6.53 -2.91 -13.40
C GLY A 71 -5.71 -1.73 -13.86
N SER A 72 -4.50 -1.56 -13.31
CA SER A 72 -3.62 -0.46 -13.69
C SER A 72 -2.92 -0.68 -15.05
N ASP A 73 -2.78 -1.91 -15.49
CA ASP A 73 -2.10 -2.29 -16.72
C ASP A 73 -3.09 -2.85 -17.77
N GLU A 74 -3.51 -4.09 -17.59
CA GLU A 74 -4.37 -4.79 -18.56
C GLU A 74 -5.84 -4.34 -18.53
N GLY A 75 -6.32 -3.87 -17.38
CA GLY A 75 -7.70 -3.45 -17.16
C GLY A 75 -8.11 -2.17 -17.89
N ARG A 76 -7.18 -1.50 -18.57
CA ARG A 76 -7.47 -0.29 -19.36
C ARG A 76 -8.10 -0.60 -20.70
N LEU A 77 -7.87 -1.80 -21.25
CA LEU A 77 -8.38 -2.24 -22.56
C LEU A 77 -9.58 -3.17 -22.35
N ILE A 78 -10.79 -2.61 -22.59
CA ILE A 78 -12.05 -3.34 -22.38
C ILE A 78 -12.13 -4.63 -23.18
N ASP A 79 -11.61 -4.66 -24.40
CA ASP A 79 -11.66 -5.84 -25.26
C ASP A 79 -10.72 -6.96 -24.77
N THR A 80 -9.54 -6.60 -24.29
CA THR A 80 -8.58 -7.55 -23.70
C THR A 80 -9.18 -8.18 -22.43
N LEU A 81 -9.72 -7.34 -21.56
CA LEU A 81 -10.36 -7.76 -20.32
C LEU A 81 -11.57 -8.66 -20.61
N ARG A 82 -12.44 -8.26 -21.56
CA ARG A 82 -13.60 -9.04 -21.98
C ARG A 82 -13.20 -10.41 -22.51
N THR A 83 -12.20 -10.47 -23.38
CA THR A 83 -11.73 -11.72 -23.97
C THR A 83 -11.12 -12.65 -22.91
N LYS A 84 -10.25 -12.13 -22.04
CA LYS A 84 -9.64 -12.94 -20.96
C LYS A 84 -10.68 -13.49 -19.99
N ILE A 85 -11.63 -12.67 -19.53
CA ILE A 85 -12.70 -13.09 -18.62
C ILE A 85 -13.59 -14.14 -19.30
N LYS A 86 -14.05 -13.87 -20.52
CA LYS A 86 -14.92 -14.81 -21.25
C LYS A 86 -14.24 -16.15 -21.46
N ASN A 87 -13.01 -16.18 -21.96
CA ASN A 87 -12.28 -17.41 -22.18
C ASN A 87 -12.10 -18.20 -20.89
N PHE A 88 -11.78 -17.54 -19.79
CA PHE A 88 -11.63 -18.19 -18.50
C PHE A 88 -12.98 -18.67 -17.94
N ALA A 89 -13.99 -17.81 -17.88
CA ALA A 89 -15.28 -18.11 -17.26
C ALA A 89 -16.13 -19.13 -18.05
N SER A 90 -15.95 -19.24 -19.40
CA SER A 90 -16.69 -20.20 -20.26
C SER A 90 -16.13 -21.62 -20.19
N THR A 91 -14.95 -21.85 -19.64
CA THR A 91 -14.36 -23.19 -19.48
C THR A 91 -14.73 -23.78 -18.12
N VAL A 92 -14.78 -25.12 -18.06
CA VAL A 92 -14.99 -25.84 -16.79
C VAL A 92 -13.65 -25.96 -16.05
N SER A 93 -13.67 -25.90 -14.71
CA SER A 93 -12.48 -26.18 -13.91
C SER A 93 -12.10 -27.65 -14.02
N LEU A 94 -10.84 -27.92 -14.33
CA LEU A 94 -10.31 -29.29 -14.41
C LEU A 94 -10.14 -29.91 -13.01
N ALA A 95 -9.94 -29.09 -11.99
CA ALA A 95 -9.79 -29.50 -10.59
C ALA A 95 -11.14 -29.67 -9.86
N GLY A 96 -12.25 -29.30 -10.50
CA GLY A 96 -13.61 -29.38 -9.91
C GLY A 96 -13.89 -28.28 -8.86
N GLY A 97 -12.96 -27.38 -8.62
CA GLY A 97 -13.12 -26.25 -7.70
C GLY A 97 -13.84 -25.04 -8.34
N PRO A 98 -14.20 -24.04 -7.54
CA PRO A 98 -14.78 -22.80 -8.07
C PRO A 98 -13.78 -22.06 -8.95
N LYS A 99 -14.30 -21.25 -9.89
CA LYS A 99 -13.48 -20.35 -10.71
C LYS A 99 -13.56 -18.94 -10.18
N VAL A 100 -12.43 -18.26 -10.16
CA VAL A 100 -12.33 -16.89 -9.60
C VAL A 100 -11.54 -15.96 -10.52
N VAL A 101 -12.10 -14.80 -10.81
CA VAL A 101 -11.37 -13.70 -11.44
C VAL A 101 -11.01 -12.68 -10.37
N ILE A 102 -9.72 -12.51 -10.12
CA ILE A 102 -9.19 -11.49 -9.23
C ILE A 102 -8.83 -10.26 -10.07
N LEU A 103 -9.54 -9.14 -9.85
CA LEU A 103 -9.25 -7.85 -10.45
C LEU A 103 -8.49 -7.01 -9.44
N ASP A 104 -7.17 -7.03 -9.56
CA ASP A 104 -6.27 -6.30 -8.67
C ASP A 104 -6.20 -4.83 -9.11
N GLU A 105 -6.13 -3.91 -8.15
CA GLU A 105 -6.12 -2.46 -8.41
C GLU A 105 -7.33 -1.98 -9.26
N ALA A 106 -8.53 -2.46 -8.92
CA ALA A 106 -9.75 -2.16 -9.68
C ALA A 106 -10.13 -0.67 -9.69
N ASP A 107 -9.61 0.13 -8.78
CA ASP A 107 -9.77 1.58 -8.71
C ASP A 107 -9.02 2.35 -9.83
N TYR A 108 -8.16 1.67 -10.60
CA TYR A 108 -7.56 2.20 -11.83
C TYR A 108 -8.35 1.86 -13.09
N ILE A 109 -9.35 0.98 -12.99
CA ILE A 109 -10.23 0.62 -14.12
C ILE A 109 -11.22 1.76 -14.37
N SER A 110 -11.42 2.12 -15.66
CA SER A 110 -12.34 3.19 -16.07
C SER A 110 -13.75 2.97 -15.52
N ALA A 111 -14.24 3.95 -14.75
CA ALA A 111 -15.58 3.94 -14.18
C ALA A 111 -16.68 4.11 -15.23
N ASP A 112 -16.39 4.78 -16.35
CA ASP A 112 -17.37 5.12 -17.39
C ASP A 112 -17.55 4.02 -18.43
N SER A 113 -16.52 3.19 -18.67
CA SER A 113 -16.53 2.22 -19.76
C SER A 113 -16.37 0.77 -19.29
N VAL A 114 -15.36 0.48 -18.48
CA VAL A 114 -14.97 -0.90 -18.14
C VAL A 114 -15.73 -1.43 -16.92
N GLN A 115 -15.87 -0.64 -15.87
CA GLN A 115 -16.59 -1.09 -14.67
C GLN A 115 -18.07 -1.44 -14.95
N PRO A 116 -18.83 -0.71 -15.80
CA PRO A 116 -20.17 -1.13 -16.21
C PRO A 116 -20.20 -2.47 -16.94
N ALA A 117 -19.17 -2.79 -17.73
CA ALA A 117 -19.07 -4.11 -18.38
C ALA A 117 -18.82 -5.23 -17.36
N LEU A 118 -18.00 -4.98 -16.34
CA LEU A 118 -17.76 -5.94 -15.24
C LEU A 118 -19.04 -6.26 -14.47
N ARG A 119 -19.94 -5.28 -14.28
CA ARG A 119 -21.27 -5.53 -13.71
C ARG A 119 -22.03 -6.62 -14.50
N ASN A 120 -22.01 -6.51 -15.83
CA ASN A 120 -22.68 -7.49 -16.67
C ASN A 120 -22.01 -8.87 -16.60
N PHE A 121 -20.68 -8.93 -16.50
CA PHE A 121 -19.97 -10.22 -16.36
C PHE A 121 -20.27 -10.94 -15.04
N ILE A 122 -20.41 -10.20 -13.93
CA ILE A 122 -20.82 -10.77 -12.65
C ILE A 122 -22.16 -11.51 -12.79
N GLU A 123 -23.11 -10.94 -13.53
CA GLU A 123 -24.43 -11.54 -13.77
C GLU A 123 -24.35 -12.69 -14.79
N GLU A 124 -23.68 -12.48 -15.93
CA GLU A 124 -23.55 -13.45 -17.02
C GLU A 124 -22.86 -14.74 -16.57
N PHE A 125 -21.81 -14.64 -15.75
CA PHE A 125 -21.03 -15.80 -15.31
C PHE A 125 -21.29 -16.23 -13.87
N SER A 126 -22.40 -15.79 -13.27
CA SER A 126 -22.73 -16.06 -11.86
C SER A 126 -22.83 -17.55 -11.50
N SER A 127 -23.12 -18.42 -12.45
CA SER A 127 -23.19 -19.89 -12.25
C SER A 127 -21.80 -20.54 -12.18
N ASN A 128 -20.79 -19.98 -12.85
CA ASN A 128 -19.50 -20.65 -13.07
C ASN A 128 -18.32 -19.91 -12.46
N CYS A 129 -18.45 -18.61 -12.20
CA CYS A 129 -17.30 -17.78 -11.83
C CYS A 129 -17.67 -16.77 -10.74
N ARG A 130 -16.72 -16.49 -9.86
CA ARG A 130 -16.80 -15.42 -8.86
C ARG A 130 -15.76 -14.35 -9.14
N PHE A 131 -16.01 -13.16 -8.64
CA PHE A 131 -15.15 -12.00 -8.86
C PHE A 131 -14.67 -11.45 -7.53
N ILE A 132 -13.37 -11.23 -7.42
CA ILE A 132 -12.74 -10.56 -6.28
C ILE A 132 -12.07 -9.31 -6.79
N PHE A 133 -12.54 -8.16 -6.34
CA PHE A 133 -11.97 -6.86 -6.64
C PHE A 133 -11.08 -6.42 -5.48
N THR A 134 -9.90 -5.89 -5.75
CA THR A 134 -9.12 -5.17 -4.76
C THR A 134 -9.03 -3.70 -5.15
N CYS A 135 -9.06 -2.79 -4.19
CA CYS A 135 -8.90 -1.36 -4.44
C CYS A 135 -8.26 -0.65 -3.25
N ASN A 136 -7.57 0.45 -3.51
CA ASN A 136 -7.09 1.35 -2.47
C ASN A 136 -8.16 2.42 -2.15
N TYR A 137 -8.92 2.84 -3.16
CA TYR A 137 -9.92 3.90 -3.08
C TYR A 137 -11.30 3.37 -3.48
N LYS A 138 -12.10 2.93 -2.50
CA LYS A 138 -13.44 2.37 -2.74
C LYS A 138 -14.41 3.35 -3.43
N ASN A 139 -14.20 4.66 -3.27
CA ASN A 139 -15.00 5.69 -3.91
C ASN A 139 -14.77 5.80 -5.43
N ARG A 140 -13.73 5.15 -5.97
CA ARG A 140 -13.51 5.04 -7.42
C ARG A 140 -14.21 3.84 -8.05
N ILE A 141 -14.81 2.98 -7.24
CA ILE A 141 -15.61 1.84 -7.71
C ILE A 141 -17.07 2.27 -7.78
N ILE A 142 -17.72 1.98 -8.91
CA ILE A 142 -19.13 2.39 -9.12
C ILE A 142 -20.08 1.70 -8.13
N PRO A 143 -21.18 2.36 -7.71
CA PRO A 143 -22.16 1.78 -6.79
C PRO A 143 -22.75 0.46 -7.25
N ALA A 144 -22.87 0.27 -8.56
CA ALA A 144 -23.38 -0.96 -9.16
C ALA A 144 -22.51 -2.20 -8.87
N LEU A 145 -21.21 -2.06 -8.69
CA LEU A 145 -20.31 -3.13 -8.25
C LEU A 145 -20.37 -3.32 -6.73
N HIS A 146 -20.46 -2.24 -5.96
CA HIS A 146 -20.64 -2.33 -4.51
C HIS A 146 -21.88 -3.16 -4.14
N SER A 147 -23.01 -3.00 -4.84
CA SER A 147 -24.24 -3.72 -4.56
C SER A 147 -24.20 -5.21 -4.91
N ARG A 148 -23.22 -5.63 -5.71
CA ARG A 148 -23.06 -7.03 -6.18
C ARG A 148 -21.95 -7.79 -5.48
N CYS A 149 -21.21 -7.11 -4.62
CA CYS A 149 -20.07 -7.67 -3.90
C CYS A 149 -20.25 -7.52 -2.40
N THR A 150 -19.75 -8.49 -1.64
CA THR A 150 -19.54 -8.32 -0.20
C THR A 150 -18.33 -7.42 -0.01
N VAL A 151 -18.53 -6.24 0.55
CA VAL A 151 -17.46 -5.26 0.78
C VAL A 151 -16.75 -5.59 2.09
N ILE A 152 -15.44 -5.80 2.03
CA ILE A 152 -14.58 -6.02 3.21
C ILE A 152 -13.55 -4.90 3.25
N ASP A 153 -13.59 -4.10 4.30
CA ASP A 153 -12.66 -2.99 4.52
C ASP A 153 -11.51 -3.43 5.42
N PHE A 154 -10.29 -3.38 4.89
CA PHE A 154 -9.04 -3.75 5.56
C PHE A 154 -8.52 -2.63 6.49
N SER A 155 -9.40 -1.76 6.96
CA SER A 155 -9.07 -0.78 7.98
C SER A 155 -8.74 -1.46 9.31
N ILE A 156 -7.66 -1.00 9.95
CA ILE A 156 -7.21 -1.52 11.24
C ILE A 156 -7.54 -0.49 12.31
N THR A 157 -8.30 -0.90 13.32
CA THR A 157 -8.59 -0.03 14.46
C THR A 157 -7.33 0.21 15.31
N PRO A 158 -7.23 1.35 16.02
CA PRO A 158 -6.08 1.60 16.90
C PRO A 158 -5.81 0.49 17.92
N GLU A 159 -6.87 -0.15 18.42
CA GLU A 159 -6.80 -1.23 19.40
C GLU A 159 -6.20 -2.52 18.80
N GLU A 160 -6.57 -2.86 17.58
CA GLU A 160 -6.05 -4.02 16.87
C GLU A 160 -4.64 -3.79 16.33
N LYS A 161 -4.26 -2.53 16.10
CA LYS A 161 -2.98 -2.16 15.50
C LYS A 161 -1.79 -2.72 16.27
N GLN A 162 -1.80 -2.59 17.60
CA GLN A 162 -0.70 -3.06 18.45
C GLN A 162 -0.60 -4.60 18.41
N ARG A 163 -1.74 -5.31 18.50
CA ARG A 163 -1.77 -6.77 18.45
C ARG A 163 -1.25 -7.30 17.09
N LEU A 164 -1.73 -6.74 16.00
CA LEU A 164 -1.32 -7.16 14.65
C LEU A 164 0.15 -6.85 14.39
N ALA A 165 0.64 -5.70 14.87
CA ALA A 165 2.05 -5.34 14.80
C ALA A 165 2.94 -6.32 15.55
N SER A 166 2.52 -6.80 16.73
CA SER A 166 3.26 -7.82 17.49
C SER A 166 3.31 -9.17 16.78
N VAL A 167 2.19 -9.61 16.19
CA VAL A 167 2.15 -10.85 15.37
C VAL A 167 3.06 -10.71 14.16
N PHE A 168 3.05 -9.55 13.51
CA PHE A 168 3.91 -9.30 12.36
C PHE A 168 5.39 -9.23 12.75
N LEU A 169 5.73 -8.69 13.92
CA LEU A 169 7.10 -8.72 14.44
C LEU A 169 7.61 -10.15 14.58
N SER A 170 6.84 -11.04 15.20
CA SER A 170 7.20 -12.47 15.31
C SER A 170 7.45 -13.08 13.92
N ARG A 171 6.59 -12.76 12.95
CA ARG A 171 6.77 -13.24 11.57
C ARG A 171 8.03 -12.69 10.90
N LEU A 172 8.38 -11.42 11.12
CA LEU A 172 9.64 -10.86 10.59
C LEU A 172 10.88 -11.51 11.22
N MET A 173 10.83 -11.81 12.52
CA MET A 173 11.90 -12.52 13.21
C MET A 173 12.11 -13.93 12.62
N GLU A 174 11.02 -14.70 12.43
CA GLU A 174 11.06 -16.01 11.76
C GLU A 174 11.68 -15.93 10.35
N ILE A 175 11.35 -14.88 9.60
CA ILE A 175 11.92 -14.66 8.26
C ILE A 175 13.42 -14.38 8.36
N CYS A 176 13.84 -13.50 9.25
CA CYS A 176 15.26 -13.20 9.46
C CYS A 176 16.04 -14.45 9.88
N ASP A 177 15.50 -15.24 10.78
CA ASP A 177 16.12 -16.52 11.24
C ASP A 177 16.25 -17.51 10.08
N SER A 178 15.22 -17.65 9.24
CA SER A 178 15.24 -18.56 8.08
C SER A 178 16.20 -18.13 6.98
N GLU A 179 16.50 -16.83 6.87
CA GLU A 179 17.47 -16.27 5.93
C GLU A 179 18.88 -16.16 6.52
N GLY A 180 19.05 -16.48 7.80
CA GLY A 180 20.33 -16.37 8.50
C GLY A 180 20.81 -14.93 8.71
N ILE A 181 19.85 -13.98 8.78
CA ILE A 181 20.12 -12.56 9.00
C ILE A 181 20.17 -12.30 10.50
N LYS A 182 21.26 -11.71 10.99
CA LYS A 182 21.33 -11.20 12.35
C LYS A 182 20.51 -9.92 12.46
N TYR A 183 19.77 -9.75 13.54
CA TYR A 183 18.93 -8.57 13.71
C TYR A 183 18.89 -8.10 15.17
N ASP A 184 18.74 -6.79 15.34
CA ASP A 184 18.32 -6.20 16.61
C ASP A 184 16.79 -6.09 16.61
N THR A 185 16.15 -6.72 17.61
CA THR A 185 14.69 -6.72 17.76
C THR A 185 14.14 -5.29 17.86
N GLN A 186 14.87 -4.37 18.50
CA GLN A 186 14.43 -2.99 18.64
C GLN A 186 14.37 -2.27 17.28
N VAL A 187 15.30 -2.57 16.40
CA VAL A 187 15.33 -2.05 15.02
C VAL A 187 14.13 -2.55 14.22
N LEU A 188 13.77 -3.83 14.35
CA LEU A 188 12.56 -4.38 13.70
C LEU A 188 11.28 -3.74 14.26
N VAL A 189 11.21 -3.49 15.56
CA VAL A 189 10.07 -2.79 16.19
C VAL A 189 9.93 -1.39 15.60
N GLU A 190 11.00 -0.61 15.51
CA GLU A 190 10.96 0.74 14.95
C GLU A 190 10.60 0.74 13.45
N LEU A 191 11.08 -0.23 12.69
CA LEU A 191 10.68 -0.44 11.29
C LEU A 191 9.15 -0.64 11.19
N ILE A 192 8.59 -1.50 12.04
CA ILE A 192 7.15 -1.76 12.08
C ILE A 192 6.39 -0.49 12.50
N LEU A 193 6.81 0.19 13.56
CA LEU A 193 6.16 1.42 14.02
C LEU A 193 6.09 2.47 12.90
N LYS A 194 7.08 2.49 12.02
CA LYS A 194 7.16 3.46 10.93
C LYS A 194 6.27 3.10 9.73
N PHE A 195 6.22 1.83 9.33
CA PHE A 195 5.59 1.43 8.07
C PHE A 195 4.29 0.65 8.23
N PHE A 196 4.03 0.03 9.39
CA PHE A 196 2.79 -0.70 9.60
C PHE A 196 1.55 0.20 9.43
N PRO A 197 0.55 -0.22 8.66
CA PRO A 197 0.24 -1.59 8.26
C PRO A 197 0.73 -2.01 6.85
N ASP A 198 1.69 -1.34 6.25
CA ASP A 198 2.24 -1.73 4.96
C ASP A 198 3.26 -2.88 5.13
N PHE A 199 2.75 -4.13 5.14
CA PHE A 199 3.58 -5.34 5.26
C PHE A 199 4.60 -5.47 4.13
N ARG A 200 4.21 -5.07 2.90
CA ARG A 200 5.08 -5.15 1.71
C ARG A 200 6.31 -4.28 1.91
N ARG A 201 6.13 -3.06 2.38
CA ARG A 201 7.22 -2.14 2.61
C ARG A 201 8.16 -2.63 3.70
N CYS A 202 7.62 -3.14 4.80
CA CYS A 202 8.43 -3.72 5.87
C CYS A 202 9.30 -4.87 5.35
N LEU A 203 8.74 -5.81 4.57
CA LEU A 203 9.46 -6.94 4.00
C LEU A 203 10.55 -6.50 3.01
N ASN A 204 10.26 -5.50 2.17
CA ASN A 204 11.25 -4.95 1.23
C ASN A 204 12.42 -4.29 1.97
N GLU A 205 12.15 -3.54 3.05
CA GLU A 205 13.21 -2.93 3.86
C GLU A 205 14.05 -4.00 4.57
N VAL A 206 13.42 -5.03 5.16
CA VAL A 206 14.13 -6.17 5.77
C VAL A 206 15.01 -6.88 4.74
N GLN A 207 14.50 -7.13 3.53
CA GLN A 207 15.29 -7.75 2.47
C GLN A 207 16.47 -6.87 2.03
N ARG A 208 16.23 -5.57 1.85
CA ARG A 208 17.25 -4.61 1.41
C ARG A 208 18.41 -4.52 2.41
N TYR A 209 18.10 -4.42 3.70
CA TYR A 209 19.11 -4.28 4.73
C TYR A 209 19.72 -5.63 5.13
N GLY A 210 18.92 -6.69 5.14
CA GLY A 210 19.38 -8.05 5.39
C GLY A 210 20.38 -8.57 4.34
N ALA A 211 20.46 -7.93 3.16
CA ALA A 211 21.46 -8.27 2.14
C ALA A 211 22.91 -8.12 2.64
N SER A 212 23.17 -7.31 3.66
CA SER A 212 24.48 -7.19 4.33
C SER A 212 24.73 -8.30 5.37
N GLY A 213 23.72 -9.13 5.68
CA GLY A 213 23.76 -10.20 6.69
C GLY A 213 23.41 -9.74 8.10
N GLU A 214 23.20 -8.44 8.33
CA GLU A 214 22.88 -7.89 9.63
C GLU A 214 21.96 -6.67 9.52
N ILE A 215 20.95 -6.59 10.40
CA ILE A 215 20.04 -5.45 10.55
C ILE A 215 20.34 -4.80 11.90
N ASP A 216 21.08 -3.70 11.86
CA ASP A 216 21.53 -2.94 13.02
C ASP A 216 20.91 -1.54 13.11
N SER A 217 21.34 -0.75 14.08
CA SER A 217 20.89 0.64 14.26
C SER A 217 21.24 1.57 13.10
N GLY A 218 22.16 1.21 12.21
CA GLY A 218 22.44 1.95 10.97
C GLY A 218 21.23 2.04 10.05
N LEU A 219 20.35 1.04 10.11
CA LEU A 219 19.03 1.08 9.46
C LEU A 219 18.20 2.27 9.96
N LEU A 220 18.16 2.49 11.26
CA LEU A 220 17.36 3.57 11.87
C LEU A 220 17.84 4.94 11.46
N ALA A 221 19.16 5.15 11.38
CA ALA A 221 19.73 6.39 10.86
C ALA A 221 19.33 6.68 9.41
N THR A 222 19.15 5.63 8.60
CA THR A 222 18.70 5.76 7.22
C THR A 222 17.18 5.94 7.11
N LEU A 223 16.42 5.37 8.06
CA LEU A 223 14.96 5.46 8.11
C LEU A 223 14.47 6.71 8.86
N SER A 224 15.28 7.33 9.72
CA SER A 224 14.81 8.40 10.59
C SER A 224 14.44 9.67 9.82
N GLU A 225 13.44 10.37 10.34
CA GLU A 225 13.05 11.73 9.93
C GLU A 225 14.17 12.77 10.20
N GLU A 226 15.31 12.34 10.78
CA GLU A 226 16.47 13.17 11.11
C GLU A 226 17.04 13.94 9.92
N LYS A 227 16.81 13.44 8.68
CA LYS A 227 17.19 14.19 7.48
C LYS A 227 16.45 15.53 7.33
N LEU A 228 15.24 15.67 7.92
CA LEU A 228 14.48 16.92 7.85
C LEU A 228 14.78 17.88 9.01
N THR A 229 15.29 17.38 10.13
CA THR A 229 15.61 18.24 11.28
C THR A 229 16.59 19.36 10.92
N PRO A 230 17.71 19.11 10.21
CA PRO A 230 18.59 20.18 9.77
C PRO A 230 17.89 21.20 8.85
N LEU A 231 17.01 20.73 7.96
CA LEU A 231 16.22 21.60 7.10
C LEU A 231 15.30 22.53 7.92
N LEU A 232 14.60 21.98 8.92
CA LEU A 232 13.70 22.76 9.77
C LEU A 232 14.46 23.80 10.60
N ASP A 233 15.65 23.47 11.08
CA ASP A 233 16.51 24.40 11.80
C ASP A 233 16.99 25.53 10.86
N MET A 234 17.39 25.21 9.63
CA MET A 234 17.74 26.21 8.61
C MET A 234 16.55 27.13 8.26
N LEU A 235 15.31 26.57 8.18
CA LEU A 235 14.11 27.38 7.95
C LEU A 235 13.84 28.32 9.14
N LYS A 236 14.01 27.86 10.38
CA LYS A 236 13.86 28.65 11.60
C LYS A 236 14.87 29.78 11.65
N ASP A 237 16.12 29.47 11.35
CA ASP A 237 17.25 30.42 11.40
C ASP A 237 17.33 31.32 10.16
N LYS A 238 16.43 31.13 9.19
CA LYS A 238 16.41 31.85 7.90
C LYS A 238 17.71 31.70 7.11
N ASP A 239 18.38 30.56 7.25
CA ASP A 239 19.55 30.19 6.44
C ASP A 239 19.15 29.68 5.07
N TRP A 240 18.96 30.62 4.15
CA TRP A 240 18.58 30.30 2.77
C TRP A 240 19.67 29.50 2.03
N ALA A 241 20.94 29.81 2.26
CA ALA A 241 22.06 29.17 1.58
C ALA A 241 22.20 27.70 2.01
N GLY A 242 22.08 27.43 3.31
CA GLY A 242 22.05 26.08 3.86
C GLY A 242 20.86 25.27 3.35
N MET A 243 19.66 25.85 3.35
CA MET A 243 18.43 25.25 2.83
C MET A 243 18.57 24.88 1.35
N ARG A 244 19.07 25.79 0.52
CA ARG A 244 19.28 25.53 -0.92
C ARG A 244 20.27 24.39 -1.16
N LYS A 245 21.37 24.36 -0.39
CA LYS A 245 22.37 23.28 -0.45
C LYS A 245 21.76 21.95 -0.04
N TRP A 246 20.96 21.95 1.03
CA TRP A 246 20.28 20.73 1.50
C TRP A 246 19.33 20.17 0.42
N VAL A 247 18.55 21.02 -0.25
CA VAL A 247 17.64 20.59 -1.33
C VAL A 247 18.42 19.95 -2.47
N GLY A 248 19.52 20.58 -2.93
CA GLY A 248 20.37 20.02 -3.97
C GLY A 248 21.01 18.66 -3.62
N GLN A 249 21.30 18.43 -2.33
CA GLN A 249 21.82 17.15 -1.84
C GLN A 249 20.75 16.05 -1.70
N ASN A 250 19.46 16.41 -1.75
CA ASN A 250 18.32 15.50 -1.61
C ASN A 250 17.40 15.52 -2.85
N SER A 251 17.90 16.03 -3.97
CA SER A 251 17.13 16.17 -5.23
C SER A 251 16.78 14.82 -5.89
N ASP A 252 17.40 13.74 -5.48
CA ASP A 252 17.09 12.35 -5.87
C ASP A 252 15.81 11.79 -5.22
N GLN A 253 15.28 12.47 -4.20
CA GLN A 253 14.03 12.06 -3.55
C GLN A 253 12.81 12.57 -4.33
N ASP A 254 11.72 11.80 -4.26
CA ASP A 254 10.42 12.26 -4.78
C ASP A 254 9.91 13.46 -3.97
N PHE A 255 9.77 14.61 -4.64
CA PHE A 255 9.32 15.86 -4.03
C PHE A 255 7.90 15.77 -3.45
N ASN A 256 7.01 14.94 -4.01
CA ASN A 256 5.68 14.73 -3.42
C ASN A 256 5.78 14.09 -2.02
N THR A 257 6.70 13.16 -1.88
CA THR A 257 7.02 12.55 -0.57
C THR A 257 7.65 13.59 0.37
N LEU A 258 8.51 14.47 -0.13
CA LEU A 258 9.11 15.55 0.67
C LEU A 258 8.07 16.55 1.16
N TYR A 259 7.11 16.98 0.34
CA TYR A 259 6.00 17.84 0.78
C TYR A 259 5.22 17.22 1.93
N ARG A 260 4.91 15.92 1.84
CA ARG A 260 4.17 15.21 2.89
C ARG A 260 4.97 15.12 4.20
N LYS A 261 6.26 14.81 4.11
CA LYS A 261 7.16 14.78 5.27
C LYS A 261 7.31 16.16 5.90
N LEU A 262 7.47 17.21 5.08
CA LEU A 262 7.57 18.60 5.51
C LEU A 262 6.31 19.02 6.30
N PHE A 263 5.11 18.75 5.76
CA PHE A 263 3.85 19.01 6.44
C PHE A 263 3.82 18.43 7.86
N ASN A 264 4.10 17.12 7.98
CA ASN A 264 4.07 16.41 9.27
C ASN A 264 5.11 16.95 10.27
N ALA A 265 6.26 17.40 9.77
CA ALA A 265 7.33 17.92 10.60
C ALA A 265 7.08 19.37 11.06
N LEU A 266 6.52 20.22 10.19
CA LEU A 266 6.16 21.61 10.49
C LEU A 266 5.06 21.72 11.53
N GLU A 267 4.06 20.83 11.53
CA GLU A 267 2.99 20.81 12.52
C GLU A 267 3.52 20.79 13.95
N LYS A 268 4.62 20.09 14.19
CA LYS A 268 5.27 19.98 15.51
C LYS A 268 6.13 21.18 15.86
N LYS A 269 6.70 21.89 14.88
CA LYS A 269 7.73 22.92 15.04
C LYS A 269 7.21 24.36 14.91
N LEU A 270 6.07 24.56 14.24
CA LEU A 270 5.48 25.88 14.05
C LEU A 270 4.62 26.31 15.26
N GLN A 271 4.50 27.63 15.43
CA GLN A 271 3.50 28.21 16.32
C GLN A 271 2.08 27.89 15.79
N PRO A 272 1.08 27.68 16.67
CA PRO A 272 -0.28 27.32 16.25
C PRO A 272 -0.89 28.29 15.23
N SER A 273 -0.58 29.57 15.32
CA SER A 273 -1.05 30.62 14.40
C SER A 273 -0.51 30.48 12.97
N SER A 274 0.66 29.85 12.79
CA SER A 274 1.32 29.69 11.49
C SER A 274 1.01 28.34 10.80
N ILE A 275 0.40 27.38 11.50
CA ILE A 275 0.07 26.07 10.94
C ILE A 275 -0.88 26.19 9.75
N PRO A 276 -2.01 26.94 9.83
CA PRO A 276 -2.93 27.07 8.66
C PRO A 276 -2.24 27.68 7.44
N ALA A 277 -1.40 28.69 7.63
CA ALA A 277 -0.66 29.30 6.52
C ALA A 277 0.29 28.29 5.85
N SER A 278 1.03 27.50 6.63
CA SER A 278 1.93 26.49 6.07
C SER A 278 1.19 25.40 5.28
N VAL A 279 -0.02 25.03 5.70
CA VAL A 279 -0.87 24.05 4.97
C VAL A 279 -1.25 24.61 3.60
N LEU A 280 -1.71 25.86 3.54
CA LEU A 280 -2.10 26.52 2.29
C LEU A 280 -0.91 26.64 1.33
N LEU A 281 0.26 27.05 1.83
CA LEU A 281 1.47 27.13 1.04
C LEU A 281 1.89 25.78 0.47
N ILE A 282 1.95 24.75 1.30
CA ILE A 282 2.32 23.40 0.85
C ILE A 282 1.33 22.88 -0.20
N ALA A 283 0.02 23.07 0.00
CA ALA A 283 -1.01 22.64 -0.93
C ALA A 283 -0.91 23.34 -2.29
N ASP A 284 -0.63 24.65 -2.30
CA ASP A 284 -0.47 25.44 -3.52
C ASP A 284 0.78 25.01 -4.31
N TYR A 285 1.91 24.84 -3.65
CA TYR A 285 3.15 24.38 -4.30
C TYR A 285 3.08 22.92 -4.74
N GLN A 286 2.37 22.07 -3.99
CA GLN A 286 2.12 20.69 -4.40
C GLN A 286 1.23 20.63 -5.66
N HIS A 287 0.24 21.52 -5.77
CA HIS A 287 -0.57 21.67 -6.99
C HIS A 287 0.29 22.17 -8.15
N LYS A 288 1.10 23.21 -7.95
CA LYS A 288 2.03 23.75 -8.95
C LYS A 288 3.06 22.72 -9.41
N SER A 289 3.47 21.77 -8.56
CA SER A 289 4.47 20.76 -8.91
C SER A 289 4.03 19.84 -10.05
N ALA A 290 2.71 19.66 -10.25
CA ALA A 290 2.17 18.87 -11.35
C ALA A 290 2.44 19.51 -12.73
N PHE A 291 2.72 20.82 -12.77
CA PHE A 291 2.93 21.62 -13.98
C PHE A 291 4.32 22.25 -14.04
N ALA A 292 5.09 22.15 -12.98
CA ALA A 292 6.42 22.73 -12.90
C ALA A 292 7.41 21.93 -13.77
N MET A 293 8.15 22.63 -14.62
CA MET A 293 9.23 22.01 -15.43
C MET A 293 10.39 21.52 -14.54
N ASP A 294 10.62 22.19 -13.42
CA ASP A 294 11.65 21.85 -12.44
C ASP A 294 11.03 21.77 -11.04
N SER A 295 10.90 20.55 -10.55
CA SER A 295 10.32 20.26 -9.23
C SER A 295 11.23 20.72 -8.09
N GLU A 296 12.55 20.80 -8.30
CA GLU A 296 13.51 21.28 -7.30
C GLU A 296 13.31 22.78 -7.06
N ILE A 297 13.22 23.58 -8.11
CA ILE A 297 12.97 25.02 -8.02
C ILE A 297 11.63 25.28 -7.34
N ASN A 298 10.60 24.53 -7.70
CA ASN A 298 9.27 24.65 -7.09
C ASN A 298 9.29 24.35 -5.59
N PHE A 299 10.04 23.33 -5.19
CA PHE A 299 10.19 22.99 -3.77
C PHE A 299 10.99 24.04 -2.99
N VAL A 300 12.10 24.57 -3.55
CA VAL A 300 12.87 25.68 -2.97
C VAL A 300 12.01 26.93 -2.79
N ALA A 301 11.16 27.26 -3.76
CA ALA A 301 10.24 28.39 -3.67
C ALA A 301 9.25 28.20 -2.50
N CYS A 302 8.67 27.01 -2.33
CA CYS A 302 7.82 26.67 -1.19
C CYS A 302 8.54 26.89 0.15
N LEU A 303 9.76 26.37 0.29
CA LEU A 303 10.56 26.51 1.51
C LEU A 303 10.90 27.96 1.80
N THR A 304 11.19 28.75 0.77
CA THR A 304 11.50 30.18 0.90
C THR A 304 10.28 30.97 1.42
N GLU A 305 9.10 30.66 0.93
CA GLU A 305 7.87 31.31 1.38
C GLU A 305 7.50 30.90 2.80
N ILE A 306 7.65 29.61 3.17
CA ILE A 306 7.50 29.14 4.55
C ILE A 306 8.47 29.85 5.50
N MET A 307 9.74 30.03 5.07
CA MET A 307 10.76 30.73 5.85
C MET A 307 10.40 32.21 6.11
N SER A 308 9.73 32.86 5.15
CA SER A 308 9.32 34.26 5.28
C SER A 308 8.05 34.46 6.11
N GLU A 309 7.04 33.60 5.92
CA GLU A 309 5.70 33.82 6.44
C GLU A 309 5.40 33.03 7.73
N CYS A 310 6.08 31.91 7.97
CA CYS A 310 5.79 31.08 9.13
C CYS A 310 6.69 31.39 10.33
N LYS A 311 6.09 31.38 11.54
CA LYS A 311 6.80 31.56 12.80
C LYS A 311 7.04 30.21 13.47
N PHE A 312 8.30 29.89 13.70
CA PHE A 312 8.72 28.70 14.41
C PHE A 312 8.62 28.89 15.93
N LYS A 313 8.51 27.80 16.67
CA LYS A 313 8.52 27.78 18.16
C LYS A 313 9.91 28.11 18.68
#